data_1d77f1a503a98647d13bc4b787ccb6d4
#
_entry.id   1d77f1a503a98647d13bc4b787ccb6d4
#
_cell.length_a   1.000
_cell.length_b   1.000
_cell.length_c   1.000
_cell.angle_alpha   90.00
_cell.angle_beta   90.00
_cell.angle_gamma   90.00
#
_symmetry.space_group_name_H-M   'P 1'
#
loop_
_entity.id
_entity.type
_entity.pdbx_description
1 polymer ?
#
loop_
_entity_poly.entity_id
_entity_poly.type
_entity_poly.pdbx_seq_one_letter_code
_entity_poly.pdbx_strand_id
1 'polypeptide(L)'
;MTGEKLLPKLISWNITLKCPLKCEHCYVNAGNSEIKGVISTAEAYHVIDQICEVSKPVLILSGGEPLSRPDIFDIARYGFSKGLRIGLGTSGYYLDIDTIQKLKESGVKAVAISLDSVNPVIHDSFRGVNGVFERAVSAISHCLDEGLYVQINMSVISPDIKEVMGVIQFGNEMGVRDFQIFFPVHTGRGREMGVESPEQYERIIRDILLSCENLDINVRPTCAPQFRRIAKESGINNSHWGRGCIAGIHYCRIYANGDVTPCPYIPVSAGNLRKTSFSEIWNNSKIFTALRDMDSLTGSCGICEYKKICGGCRARAYRGSDFFSSGWCDGLIPPDEVTADLCSSDPWCLYKPGVMK
;
A
#
# COMPACT_ATOMS: atom_id res chain seq x y z
N MET A 1 20.12 -17.47 -14.43
CA MET A 1 19.01 -17.52 -13.45
C MET A 1 17.83 -18.14 -14.15
N THR A 2 17.28 -19.23 -13.63
CA THR A 2 16.11 -19.94 -14.18
C THR A 2 14.97 -18.93 -14.33
N GLY A 3 14.46 -18.80 -15.57
CA GLY A 3 13.48 -17.79 -15.96
C GLY A 3 12.09 -18.03 -15.36
N GLU A 4 11.97 -17.96 -14.04
CA GLU A 4 10.67 -18.01 -13.38
C GLU A 4 9.92 -16.71 -13.71
N LYS A 5 8.80 -16.86 -14.38
CA LYS A 5 7.96 -15.73 -14.80
C LYS A 5 7.44 -15.02 -13.55
N LEU A 6 7.87 -13.77 -13.35
CA LEU A 6 7.36 -12.95 -12.25
C LEU A 6 5.89 -12.60 -12.49
N LEU A 7 5.03 -13.09 -11.60
CA LEU A 7 3.59 -12.84 -11.66
C LEU A 7 3.18 -11.85 -10.56
N PRO A 8 2.17 -11.00 -10.82
CA PRO A 8 1.58 -10.17 -9.78
C PRO A 8 0.89 -11.07 -8.75
N LYS A 9 1.21 -10.85 -7.47
CA LYS A 9 0.58 -11.55 -6.33
C LYS A 9 -0.44 -10.68 -5.63
N LEU A 10 -0.28 -9.36 -5.76
CA LEU A 10 -1.12 -8.35 -5.14
C LEU A 10 -1.31 -7.18 -6.10
N ILE A 11 -2.55 -6.77 -6.29
CA ILE A 11 -2.90 -5.56 -7.04
C ILE A 11 -3.79 -4.70 -6.13
N SER A 12 -3.43 -3.44 -5.92
CA SER A 12 -4.37 -2.48 -5.35
C SER A 12 -4.97 -1.62 -6.46
N TRP A 13 -6.27 -1.42 -6.40
CA TRP A 13 -6.98 -0.62 -7.39
C TRP A 13 -7.72 0.52 -6.72
N ASN A 14 -7.31 1.74 -7.01
CA ASN A 14 -8.08 2.92 -6.65
C ASN A 14 -9.25 3.04 -7.63
N ILE A 15 -10.40 2.51 -7.26
CA ILE A 15 -11.58 2.48 -8.14
C ILE A 15 -12.34 3.80 -8.20
N THR A 16 -12.03 4.74 -7.30
CA THR A 16 -12.58 6.10 -7.19
C THR A 16 -11.59 7.00 -6.46
N LEU A 17 -11.64 8.31 -6.68
CA LEU A 17 -10.97 9.30 -5.84
C LEU A 17 -11.94 10.07 -4.94
N LYS A 18 -13.24 9.79 -5.00
CA LYS A 18 -14.18 10.32 -4.02
C LYS A 18 -13.86 9.80 -2.63
N CYS A 19 -13.85 10.71 -1.66
CA CYS A 19 -13.65 10.38 -0.26
C CYS A 19 -14.32 11.44 0.61
N PRO A 20 -15.05 11.05 1.66
CA PRO A 20 -15.61 12.01 2.62
C PRO A 20 -14.54 12.60 3.54
N LEU A 21 -13.34 11.98 3.59
CA LEU A 21 -12.24 12.35 4.48
C LEU A 21 -11.25 13.31 3.82
N LYS A 22 -10.49 14.03 4.66
CA LYS A 22 -9.43 14.96 4.26
C LYS A 22 -8.09 14.64 4.93
N CYS A 23 -7.72 13.36 4.96
CA CYS A 23 -6.53 12.88 5.65
C CYS A 23 -5.27 13.66 5.24
N GLU A 24 -4.44 14.01 6.24
CA GLU A 24 -3.19 14.75 6.03
C GLU A 24 -2.18 14.01 5.15
N HIS A 25 -2.12 12.68 5.26
CA HIS A 25 -1.18 11.82 4.52
C HIS A 25 -1.68 11.36 3.14
N CYS A 26 -2.82 11.85 2.67
CA CYS A 26 -3.43 11.31 1.46
C CYS A 26 -2.55 11.50 0.22
N TYR A 27 -2.01 10.41 -0.28
CA TYR A 27 -1.08 10.40 -1.41
C TYR A 27 -1.76 10.69 -2.76
N VAL A 28 -3.09 10.53 -2.86
CA VAL A 28 -3.88 10.80 -4.08
C VAL A 28 -4.69 12.09 -4.01
N ASN A 29 -4.56 12.86 -2.93
CA ASN A 29 -5.35 14.06 -2.71
C ASN A 29 -6.87 13.85 -2.86
N ALA A 30 -7.35 12.68 -2.42
CA ALA A 30 -8.78 12.33 -2.48
C ALA A 30 -9.65 13.38 -1.78
N GLY A 31 -10.86 13.54 -2.25
CA GLY A 31 -11.84 14.51 -1.75
C GLY A 31 -13.24 14.25 -2.29
N ASN A 32 -14.12 15.24 -2.19
CA ASN A 32 -15.53 15.09 -2.56
C ASN A 32 -15.78 14.95 -4.08
N SER A 33 -14.80 15.28 -4.90
CA SER A 33 -14.93 15.26 -6.36
C SER A 33 -14.24 14.04 -6.96
N GLU A 34 -14.82 13.53 -8.05
CA GLU A 34 -14.22 12.48 -8.84
C GLU A 34 -13.33 13.08 -9.93
N ILE A 35 -12.29 12.34 -10.34
CA ILE A 35 -11.46 12.72 -11.49
C ILE A 35 -12.20 12.45 -12.81
N LYS A 36 -11.79 13.15 -13.86
CA LYS A 36 -12.27 12.85 -15.21
C LYS A 36 -11.72 11.49 -15.67
N GLY A 37 -12.53 10.76 -16.45
CA GLY A 37 -12.09 9.52 -17.08
C GLY A 37 -11.99 8.33 -16.13
N VAL A 38 -12.71 8.30 -15.01
CA VAL A 38 -12.83 7.11 -14.16
C VAL A 38 -13.34 5.93 -14.99
N ILE A 39 -12.77 4.77 -14.75
CA ILE A 39 -13.19 3.51 -15.36
C ILE A 39 -14.65 3.21 -15.02
N SER A 40 -15.49 3.01 -16.04
CA SER A 40 -16.89 2.58 -15.91
C SER A 40 -16.97 1.14 -15.40
N THR A 41 -18.19 0.69 -15.00
CA THR A 41 -18.43 -0.69 -14.57
C THR A 41 -18.03 -1.71 -15.64
N ALA A 42 -18.39 -1.45 -16.91
CA ALA A 42 -18.07 -2.35 -18.02
C ALA A 42 -16.55 -2.42 -18.26
N GLU A 43 -15.86 -1.29 -18.22
CA GLU A 43 -14.39 -1.24 -18.31
C GLU A 43 -13.75 -1.94 -17.11
N ALA A 44 -14.35 -1.84 -15.91
CA ALA A 44 -13.85 -2.52 -14.71
C ALA A 44 -13.90 -4.05 -14.87
N TYR A 45 -14.94 -4.58 -15.46
CA TYR A 45 -15.01 -6.01 -15.79
C TYR A 45 -13.92 -6.42 -16.79
N HIS A 46 -13.70 -5.60 -17.81
CA HIS A 46 -12.64 -5.85 -18.78
C HIS A 46 -11.23 -5.79 -18.13
N VAL A 47 -10.99 -4.87 -17.22
CA VAL A 47 -9.74 -4.81 -16.44
C VAL A 47 -9.55 -6.10 -15.61
N ILE A 48 -10.60 -6.60 -14.98
CA ILE A 48 -10.55 -7.85 -14.21
C ILE A 48 -10.21 -9.03 -15.14
N ASP A 49 -10.82 -9.10 -16.32
CA ASP A 49 -10.51 -10.13 -17.30
C ASP A 49 -9.03 -10.09 -17.72
N GLN A 50 -8.50 -8.92 -18.05
CA GLN A 50 -7.09 -8.74 -18.38
C GLN A 50 -6.13 -9.17 -17.25
N ILE A 51 -6.48 -8.87 -15.98
CA ILE A 51 -5.71 -9.33 -14.83
C ILE A 51 -5.70 -10.85 -14.77
N CYS A 52 -6.87 -11.46 -14.96
CA CYS A 52 -7.07 -12.91 -14.89
C CYS A 52 -6.34 -13.69 -15.97
N GLU A 53 -6.07 -13.08 -17.13
CA GLU A 53 -5.23 -13.65 -18.19
C GLU A 53 -3.76 -13.80 -17.77
N VAL A 54 -3.29 -12.97 -16.85
CA VAL A 54 -1.89 -13.00 -16.37
C VAL A 54 -1.73 -13.89 -15.15
N SER A 55 -2.57 -13.71 -14.14
CA SER A 55 -2.55 -14.49 -12.89
C SER A 55 -3.83 -14.28 -12.08
N LYS A 56 -3.91 -14.92 -10.90
CA LYS A 56 -4.98 -14.74 -9.92
C LYS A 56 -4.44 -14.08 -8.63
N PRO A 57 -4.08 -12.79 -8.68
CA PRO A 57 -3.60 -12.08 -7.50
C PRO A 57 -4.70 -11.84 -6.46
N VAL A 58 -4.31 -11.41 -5.27
CA VAL A 58 -5.22 -10.69 -4.39
C VAL A 58 -5.51 -9.33 -5.03
N LEU A 59 -6.79 -9.02 -5.24
CA LEU A 59 -7.22 -7.71 -5.73
C LEU A 59 -7.82 -6.92 -4.56
N ILE A 60 -7.15 -5.83 -4.18
CA ILE A 60 -7.63 -4.92 -3.15
C ILE A 60 -8.35 -3.76 -3.82
N LEU A 61 -9.65 -3.69 -3.64
CA LEU A 61 -10.46 -2.53 -4.02
C LEU A 61 -10.24 -1.43 -2.97
N SER A 62 -9.76 -0.27 -3.43
CA SER A 62 -9.41 0.86 -2.59
C SER A 62 -9.71 2.17 -3.36
N GLY A 63 -9.08 3.28 -2.99
CA GLY A 63 -9.26 4.53 -3.72
C GLY A 63 -9.08 5.75 -2.86
N GLY A 64 -10.01 6.68 -2.97
CA GLY A 64 -10.35 7.60 -1.89
C GLY A 64 -11.05 6.78 -0.79
N GLU A 65 -12.38 6.74 -0.82
CA GLU A 65 -13.14 5.75 -0.06
C GLU A 65 -13.91 4.85 -1.05
N PRO A 66 -13.55 3.56 -1.16
CA PRO A 66 -14.10 2.70 -2.19
C PRO A 66 -15.61 2.53 -2.11
N LEU A 67 -16.18 2.58 -0.90
CA LEU A 67 -17.62 2.50 -0.68
C LEU A 67 -18.38 3.77 -1.13
N SER A 68 -17.67 4.81 -1.55
CA SER A 68 -18.26 5.96 -2.25
C SER A 68 -18.62 5.65 -3.71
N ARG A 69 -18.18 4.51 -4.24
CA ARG A 69 -18.47 4.06 -5.60
C ARG A 69 -19.69 3.14 -5.61
N PRO A 70 -20.80 3.48 -6.31
CA PRO A 70 -22.05 2.74 -6.19
C PRO A 70 -22.00 1.30 -6.67
N ASP A 71 -21.23 1.01 -7.72
CA ASP A 71 -21.12 -0.29 -8.36
C ASP A 71 -20.00 -1.18 -7.78
N ILE A 72 -19.46 -0.83 -6.59
CA ILE A 72 -18.35 -1.58 -5.97
C ILE A 72 -18.70 -3.04 -5.73
N PHE A 73 -19.92 -3.32 -5.29
CA PHE A 73 -20.38 -4.69 -5.00
C PHE A 73 -20.43 -5.55 -6.27
N ASP A 74 -20.81 -4.96 -7.40
CA ASP A 74 -20.85 -5.65 -8.69
C ASP A 74 -19.45 -5.92 -9.21
N ILE A 75 -18.52 -4.98 -9.07
CA ILE A 75 -17.11 -5.14 -9.42
C ILE A 75 -16.48 -6.24 -8.56
N ALA A 76 -16.74 -6.24 -7.24
CA ALA A 76 -16.23 -7.26 -6.32
C ALA A 76 -16.76 -8.66 -6.69
N ARG A 77 -18.09 -8.77 -6.92
CA ARG A 77 -18.75 -10.02 -7.31
C ARG A 77 -18.20 -10.57 -8.63
N TYR A 78 -18.00 -9.69 -9.61
CA TYR A 78 -17.40 -10.09 -10.88
C TYR A 78 -15.98 -10.62 -10.69
N GLY A 79 -15.12 -9.91 -9.95
CA GLY A 79 -13.77 -10.36 -9.66
C GLY A 79 -13.73 -11.71 -8.92
N PHE A 80 -14.61 -11.87 -7.93
CA PHE A 80 -14.76 -13.14 -7.21
C PHE A 80 -15.21 -14.29 -8.13
N SER A 81 -16.16 -14.05 -9.02
CA SER A 81 -16.63 -15.04 -10.00
C SER A 81 -15.55 -15.49 -10.98
N LYS A 82 -14.56 -14.63 -11.24
CA LYS A 82 -13.37 -14.95 -12.04
C LYS A 82 -12.27 -15.67 -11.25
N GLY A 83 -12.49 -15.95 -9.96
CA GLY A 83 -11.56 -16.67 -9.09
C GLY A 83 -10.49 -15.79 -8.44
N LEU A 84 -10.68 -14.47 -8.40
CA LEU A 84 -9.82 -13.58 -7.64
C LEU A 84 -10.18 -13.61 -6.14
N ARG A 85 -9.19 -13.41 -5.31
CA ARG A 85 -9.38 -13.11 -3.89
C ARG A 85 -9.58 -11.62 -3.74
N ILE A 86 -10.78 -11.19 -3.34
CA ILE A 86 -11.14 -9.77 -3.23
C ILE A 86 -10.96 -9.30 -1.80
N GLY A 87 -10.21 -8.22 -1.61
CA GLY A 87 -10.08 -7.47 -0.37
C GLY A 87 -10.57 -6.04 -0.55
N LEU A 88 -10.94 -5.40 0.55
CA LEU A 88 -11.33 -3.98 0.60
C LEU A 88 -10.35 -3.22 1.47
N GLY A 89 -9.86 -2.06 1.00
CA GLY A 89 -9.08 -1.11 1.81
C GLY A 89 -9.89 0.15 2.04
N THR A 90 -10.34 0.40 3.26
CA THR A 90 -11.32 1.44 3.62
C THR A 90 -10.94 2.19 4.90
N SER A 91 -11.50 3.37 5.07
CA SER A 91 -11.46 4.10 6.33
C SER A 91 -12.42 3.55 7.40
N GLY A 92 -13.35 2.66 7.03
CA GLY A 92 -14.45 2.23 7.89
C GLY A 92 -15.66 3.19 7.92
N TYR A 93 -15.55 4.34 7.26
CA TYR A 93 -16.57 5.41 7.36
C TYR A 93 -17.99 4.99 6.96
N TYR A 94 -18.13 4.11 5.97
CA TYR A 94 -19.40 3.59 5.46
C TYR A 94 -19.65 2.11 5.79
N LEU A 95 -18.87 1.51 6.69
CA LEU A 95 -19.01 0.11 7.08
C LEU A 95 -20.04 -0.05 8.21
N ASP A 96 -21.30 -0.04 7.86
CA ASP A 96 -22.40 -0.55 8.71
C ASP A 96 -22.67 -2.04 8.45
N ILE A 97 -23.52 -2.65 9.25
CA ILE A 97 -23.86 -4.08 9.18
C ILE A 97 -24.40 -4.46 7.79
N ASP A 98 -25.29 -3.64 7.22
CA ASP A 98 -25.89 -3.91 5.91
C ASP A 98 -24.84 -3.88 4.80
N THR A 99 -23.90 -2.94 4.87
CA THR A 99 -22.78 -2.82 3.92
C THR A 99 -21.83 -4.02 4.05
N ILE A 100 -21.55 -4.47 5.27
CA ILE A 100 -20.70 -5.65 5.52
C ILE A 100 -21.34 -6.92 4.94
N GLN A 101 -22.65 -7.10 5.09
CA GLN A 101 -23.37 -8.23 4.49
C GLN A 101 -23.28 -8.20 2.97
N LYS A 102 -23.51 -7.05 2.33
CA LYS A 102 -23.36 -6.87 0.87
C LYS A 102 -21.94 -7.17 0.39
N LEU A 103 -20.91 -6.79 1.16
CA LEU A 103 -19.52 -7.13 0.85
C LEU A 103 -19.29 -8.65 0.87
N LYS A 104 -19.79 -9.35 1.89
CA LYS A 104 -19.69 -10.82 2.00
C LYS A 104 -20.37 -11.51 0.83
N GLU A 105 -21.60 -11.10 0.48
CA GLU A 105 -22.36 -11.59 -0.67
C GLU A 105 -21.66 -11.33 -2.01
N SER A 106 -20.88 -10.24 -2.09
CA SER A 106 -20.05 -9.91 -3.25
C SER A 106 -18.73 -10.66 -3.32
N GLY A 107 -18.46 -11.56 -2.34
CA GLY A 107 -17.27 -12.39 -2.33
C GLY A 107 -16.03 -11.73 -1.69
N VAL A 108 -16.18 -10.57 -1.05
CA VAL A 108 -15.11 -9.96 -0.24
C VAL A 108 -14.86 -10.83 0.99
N LYS A 109 -13.59 -11.18 1.24
CA LYS A 109 -13.19 -12.05 2.36
C LYS A 109 -12.32 -11.34 3.39
N ALA A 110 -11.72 -10.21 3.03
CA ALA A 110 -10.81 -9.47 3.88
C ALA A 110 -11.08 -7.96 3.77
N VAL A 111 -11.02 -7.28 4.90
CA VAL A 111 -11.15 -5.82 4.99
C VAL A 111 -9.97 -5.26 5.75
N ALA A 112 -9.26 -4.32 5.11
CA ALA A 112 -8.19 -3.56 5.73
C ALA A 112 -8.75 -2.20 6.16
N ILE A 113 -8.88 -1.99 7.48
CA ILE A 113 -9.49 -0.79 8.07
C ILE A 113 -8.38 0.11 8.61
N SER A 114 -8.52 1.39 8.34
CA SER A 114 -7.55 2.40 8.78
C SER A 114 -7.77 2.79 10.23
N LEU A 115 -6.73 2.65 11.08
CA LEU A 115 -6.71 3.13 12.47
C LEU A 115 -5.31 3.62 12.82
N ASP A 116 -5.12 4.93 13.04
CA ASP A 116 -3.79 5.53 13.16
C ASP A 116 -3.42 5.92 14.59
N SER A 117 -4.39 6.03 15.49
CA SER A 117 -4.19 6.29 16.92
C SER A 117 -5.32 5.66 17.72
N VAL A 118 -5.07 5.32 18.98
CA VAL A 118 -6.11 4.95 19.96
C VAL A 118 -6.76 6.17 20.61
N ASN A 119 -6.22 7.35 20.40
CA ASN A 119 -6.82 8.60 20.82
C ASN A 119 -7.77 9.11 19.72
N PRO A 120 -9.10 9.18 20.00
CA PRO A 120 -10.08 9.63 19.00
C PRO A 120 -9.77 11.00 18.40
N VAL A 121 -9.31 11.94 19.23
CA VAL A 121 -9.01 13.32 18.78
C VAL A 121 -7.84 13.34 17.81
N ILE A 122 -6.79 12.55 18.08
CA ILE A 122 -5.61 12.46 17.20
C ILE A 122 -6.01 11.78 15.88
N HIS A 123 -6.74 10.67 15.96
CA HIS A 123 -7.19 9.95 14.76
C HIS A 123 -8.09 10.82 13.88
N ASP A 124 -9.09 11.47 14.45
CA ASP A 124 -10.05 12.29 13.73
C ASP A 124 -9.41 13.53 13.11
N SER A 125 -8.51 14.19 13.85
CA SER A 125 -7.73 15.31 13.32
C SER A 125 -6.92 14.89 12.11
N PHE A 126 -6.20 13.77 12.21
CA PHE A 126 -5.38 13.24 11.13
C PHE A 126 -6.19 12.82 9.89
N ARG A 127 -7.41 12.30 10.11
CA ARG A 127 -8.35 11.94 9.05
C ARG A 127 -9.18 13.13 8.54
N GLY A 128 -9.17 14.25 9.26
CA GLY A 128 -9.81 15.52 8.91
C GLY A 128 -11.35 15.51 9.00
N VAL A 129 -11.93 14.60 9.77
CA VAL A 129 -13.37 14.46 10.03
C VAL A 129 -13.60 13.90 11.43
N ASN A 130 -14.46 14.53 12.22
CA ASN A 130 -14.81 14.06 13.55
C ASN A 130 -15.68 12.79 13.50
N GLY A 131 -15.51 11.88 14.49
CA GLY A 131 -16.27 10.65 14.64
C GLY A 131 -15.82 9.53 13.71
N VAL A 132 -14.67 9.67 13.04
CA VAL A 132 -14.11 8.61 12.19
C VAL A 132 -13.50 7.48 13.03
N PHE A 133 -12.95 7.82 14.20
CA PHE A 133 -12.42 6.83 15.13
C PHE A 133 -13.50 5.83 15.56
N GLU A 134 -14.63 6.32 16.05
CA GLU A 134 -15.75 5.47 16.50
C GLU A 134 -16.28 4.61 15.35
N ARG A 135 -16.36 5.17 14.14
CA ARG A 135 -16.78 4.42 12.95
C ARG A 135 -15.79 3.31 12.61
N ALA A 136 -14.49 3.59 12.65
CA ALA A 136 -13.45 2.60 12.36
C ALA A 136 -13.48 1.46 13.40
N VAL A 137 -13.59 1.79 14.69
CA VAL A 137 -13.68 0.79 15.77
C VAL A 137 -14.93 -0.06 15.65
N SER A 138 -16.11 0.56 15.41
CA SER A 138 -17.36 -0.18 15.18
C SER A 138 -17.26 -1.07 13.95
N ALA A 139 -16.66 -0.59 12.86
CA ALA A 139 -16.47 -1.35 11.64
C ALA A 139 -15.55 -2.57 11.86
N ILE A 140 -14.48 -2.43 12.66
CA ILE A 140 -13.60 -3.55 13.03
C ILE A 140 -14.40 -4.61 13.78
N SER A 141 -15.16 -4.22 14.82
CA SER A 141 -15.98 -5.15 15.60
C SER A 141 -16.99 -5.88 14.73
N HIS A 142 -17.80 -5.13 13.98
CA HIS A 142 -18.84 -5.74 13.13
C HIS A 142 -18.25 -6.66 12.04
N CYS A 143 -17.10 -6.33 11.45
CA CYS A 143 -16.44 -7.20 10.48
C CYS A 143 -15.96 -8.51 11.11
N LEU A 144 -15.42 -8.45 12.34
CA LEU A 144 -15.00 -9.63 13.09
C LEU A 144 -16.20 -10.51 13.47
N ASP A 145 -17.29 -9.91 13.99
CA ASP A 145 -18.52 -10.59 14.36
C ASP A 145 -19.15 -11.32 13.16
N GLU A 146 -19.06 -10.70 11.99
CA GLU A 146 -19.52 -11.28 10.72
C GLU A 146 -18.53 -12.27 10.08
N GLY A 147 -17.40 -12.56 10.72
CA GLY A 147 -16.42 -13.55 10.29
C GLY A 147 -15.58 -13.12 9.08
N LEU A 148 -15.46 -11.81 8.81
CA LEU A 148 -14.53 -11.30 7.85
C LEU A 148 -13.11 -11.26 8.44
N TYR A 149 -12.13 -11.50 7.58
CA TYR A 149 -10.73 -11.28 7.95
C TYR A 149 -10.45 -9.78 8.05
N VAL A 150 -10.03 -9.32 9.23
CA VAL A 150 -9.75 -7.89 9.45
C VAL A 150 -8.25 -7.67 9.59
N GLN A 151 -7.75 -6.68 8.85
CA GLN A 151 -6.43 -6.12 8.98
C GLN A 151 -6.52 -4.65 9.41
N ILE A 152 -5.70 -4.23 10.36
CA ILE A 152 -5.55 -2.82 10.67
C ILE A 152 -4.40 -2.23 9.85
N ASN A 153 -4.70 -1.13 9.15
CA ASN A 153 -3.72 -0.29 8.49
C ASN A 153 -3.48 0.97 9.32
N MET A 154 -2.27 1.12 9.85
CA MET A 154 -1.85 2.29 10.60
C MET A 154 -0.79 3.07 9.84
N SER A 155 -0.92 4.38 9.74
CA SER A 155 0.16 5.28 9.31
C SER A 155 0.94 5.76 10.54
N VAL A 156 2.27 5.71 10.48
CA VAL A 156 3.12 6.27 11.53
C VAL A 156 3.03 7.80 11.46
N ILE A 157 2.32 8.40 12.40
CA ILE A 157 2.08 9.85 12.48
C ILE A 157 2.98 10.54 13.51
N SER A 158 3.60 9.75 14.37
CA SER A 158 4.51 10.20 15.41
C SER A 158 5.71 9.25 15.52
N PRO A 159 6.91 9.75 15.86
CA PRO A 159 8.06 8.90 16.13
C PRO A 159 7.99 8.16 17.49
N ASP A 160 6.92 8.31 18.24
CA ASP A 160 6.73 7.60 19.51
C ASP A 160 6.23 6.19 19.29
N ILE A 161 7.05 5.21 19.64
CA ILE A 161 6.69 3.77 19.56
C ILE A 161 5.44 3.43 20.37
N LYS A 162 5.12 4.19 21.43
CA LYS A 162 3.93 3.93 22.25
C LYS A 162 2.64 4.12 21.47
N GLU A 163 2.60 5.07 20.54
CA GLU A 163 1.44 5.26 19.65
C GLU A 163 1.23 4.02 18.76
N VAL A 164 2.31 3.50 18.17
CA VAL A 164 2.24 2.31 17.31
C VAL A 164 1.81 1.08 18.12
N MET A 165 2.45 0.85 19.26
CA MET A 165 2.12 -0.29 20.12
C MET A 165 0.73 -0.17 20.73
N GLY A 166 0.26 1.05 21.01
CA GLY A 166 -1.11 1.30 21.47
C GLY A 166 -2.15 0.81 20.46
N VAL A 167 -1.98 1.13 19.18
CA VAL A 167 -2.90 0.64 18.12
C VAL A 167 -2.80 -0.87 17.92
N ILE A 168 -1.59 -1.44 17.96
CA ILE A 168 -1.39 -2.88 17.84
C ILE A 168 -2.05 -3.61 19.01
N GLN A 169 -1.83 -3.17 20.24
CA GLN A 169 -2.43 -3.78 21.44
C GLN A 169 -3.95 -3.67 21.41
N PHE A 170 -4.48 -2.48 21.13
CA PHE A 170 -5.92 -2.25 21.05
C PHE A 170 -6.58 -3.15 19.99
N GLY A 171 -6.03 -3.22 18.78
CA GLY A 171 -6.54 -4.09 17.74
C GLY A 171 -6.44 -5.58 18.10
N ASN A 172 -5.34 -6.01 18.76
CA ASN A 172 -5.15 -7.38 19.21
C ASN A 172 -6.17 -7.76 20.29
N GLU A 173 -6.49 -6.87 21.21
CA GLU A 173 -7.54 -7.04 22.22
C GLU A 173 -8.94 -7.17 21.60
N MET A 174 -9.19 -6.47 20.49
CA MET A 174 -10.41 -6.64 19.68
C MET A 174 -10.45 -7.97 18.90
N GLY A 175 -9.34 -8.70 18.77
CA GLY A 175 -9.26 -9.95 18.01
C GLY A 175 -8.58 -9.83 16.63
N VAL A 176 -8.08 -8.66 16.25
CA VAL A 176 -7.32 -8.50 15.01
C VAL A 176 -5.93 -9.13 15.16
N ARG A 177 -5.49 -9.84 14.11
CA ARG A 177 -4.18 -10.51 14.10
C ARG A 177 -3.21 -9.98 13.05
N ASP A 178 -3.66 -9.12 12.15
CA ASP A 178 -2.85 -8.58 11.07
C ASP A 178 -2.79 -7.06 11.09
N PHE A 179 -1.57 -6.54 11.09
CA PHE A 179 -1.27 -5.11 11.16
C PHE A 179 -0.27 -4.72 10.08
N GLN A 180 -0.64 -3.73 9.27
CA GLN A 180 0.30 -3.08 8.38
C GLN A 180 0.60 -1.67 8.88
N ILE A 181 1.85 -1.47 9.26
CA ILE A 181 2.33 -0.18 9.78
C ILE A 181 3.01 0.56 8.64
N PHE A 182 2.31 1.55 8.09
CA PHE A 182 2.77 2.33 6.95
C PHE A 182 3.69 3.45 7.39
N PHE A 183 4.89 3.40 6.90
CA PHE A 183 5.84 4.50 7.05
C PHE A 183 5.63 5.53 5.95
N PRO A 184 5.54 6.82 6.27
CA PRO A 184 5.29 7.85 5.29
C PRO A 184 6.30 7.87 4.15
N VAL A 185 5.79 8.10 2.96
CA VAL A 185 6.56 8.49 1.79
C VAL A 185 6.02 9.85 1.36
N HIS A 186 6.88 10.84 1.30
CA HIS A 186 6.53 12.26 1.13
C HIS A 186 5.90 12.53 -0.24
N THR A 187 4.59 12.30 -0.35
CA THR A 187 3.80 12.49 -1.58
C THR A 187 2.41 13.02 -1.26
N GLY A 188 1.77 13.67 -2.21
CA GLY A 188 0.44 14.22 -2.05
C GLY A 188 0.36 15.21 -0.87
N ARG A 189 -0.72 15.17 -0.09
CA ARG A 189 -0.86 15.98 1.13
C ARG A 189 0.15 15.61 2.22
N GLY A 190 0.62 14.35 2.24
CA GLY A 190 1.59 13.87 3.22
C GLY A 190 3.05 14.27 2.96
N ARG A 191 3.29 15.28 2.13
CA ARG A 191 4.64 15.71 1.76
C ARG A 191 5.49 16.14 2.96
N GLU A 192 4.90 16.80 3.94
CA GLU A 192 5.58 17.36 5.11
C GLU A 192 5.45 16.48 6.35
N MET A 193 4.85 15.30 6.20
CA MET A 193 4.60 14.37 7.29
C MET A 193 5.71 13.35 7.46
N GLY A 194 5.84 12.85 8.67
CA GLY A 194 6.58 11.63 8.95
C GLY A 194 7.61 11.75 10.05
N VAL A 195 8.44 10.74 10.13
CA VAL A 195 9.60 10.70 11.02
C VAL A 195 10.62 11.74 10.58
N GLU A 196 11.17 12.47 11.54
CA GLU A 196 12.01 13.63 11.29
C GLU A 196 13.40 13.26 10.74
N SER A 197 13.87 12.02 10.97
CA SER A 197 15.19 11.58 10.52
C SER A 197 15.25 10.08 10.16
N PRO A 198 16.24 9.68 9.32
CA PRO A 198 16.51 8.29 9.05
C PRO A 198 16.82 7.45 10.31
N GLU A 199 17.42 8.06 11.34
CA GLU A 199 17.73 7.42 12.62
C GLU A 199 16.45 7.06 13.39
N GLN A 200 15.51 8.00 13.48
CA GLN A 200 14.20 7.76 14.09
C GLN A 200 13.42 6.70 13.33
N TYR A 201 13.42 6.79 12.01
CA TYR A 201 12.77 5.81 11.13
C TYR A 201 13.30 4.38 11.36
N GLU A 202 14.62 4.19 11.38
CA GLU A 202 15.21 2.87 11.59
C GLU A 202 15.00 2.36 13.03
N ARG A 203 15.02 3.25 14.01
CA ARG A 203 14.74 2.94 15.41
C ARG A 203 13.31 2.43 15.59
N ILE A 204 12.31 3.14 15.07
CA ILE A 204 10.90 2.73 15.18
C ILE A 204 10.68 1.36 14.50
N ILE A 205 11.27 1.11 13.33
CA ILE A 205 11.20 -0.22 12.68
C ILE A 205 11.74 -1.30 13.62
N ARG A 206 12.91 -1.08 14.20
CA ARG A 206 13.56 -2.01 15.12
C ARG A 206 12.69 -2.27 16.35
N ASP A 207 12.19 -1.20 16.96
CA ASP A 207 11.37 -1.28 18.17
C ASP A 207 10.05 -2.04 17.91
N ILE A 208 9.38 -1.81 16.78
CA ILE A 208 8.19 -2.59 16.36
C ILE A 208 8.54 -4.08 16.25
N LEU A 209 9.63 -4.42 15.54
CA LEU A 209 10.00 -5.80 15.31
C LEU A 209 10.29 -6.55 16.61
N LEU A 210 11.05 -5.92 17.52
CA LEU A 210 11.39 -6.50 18.82
C LEU A 210 10.17 -6.62 19.73
N SER A 211 9.32 -5.58 19.77
CA SER A 211 8.14 -5.59 20.63
C SER A 211 7.07 -6.61 20.21
N CYS A 212 7.04 -6.96 18.92
CA CYS A 212 6.04 -7.88 18.39
C CYS A 212 6.56 -9.31 18.17
N GLU A 213 7.84 -9.60 18.44
CA GLU A 213 8.48 -10.89 18.11
C GLU A 213 7.76 -12.09 18.72
N ASN A 214 7.29 -11.95 19.96
CA ASN A 214 6.67 -13.05 20.74
C ASN A 214 5.14 -12.96 20.80
N LEU A 215 4.53 -12.07 20.03
CA LEU A 215 3.08 -11.94 19.97
C LEU A 215 2.52 -12.84 18.85
N ASP A 216 1.37 -13.45 19.09
CA ASP A 216 0.63 -14.23 18.09
C ASP A 216 -0.14 -13.29 17.12
N ILE A 217 0.62 -12.41 16.48
CA ILE A 217 0.12 -11.44 15.50
C ILE A 217 1.11 -11.31 14.35
N ASN A 218 0.61 -10.88 13.21
CA ASN A 218 1.44 -10.57 12.06
C ASN A 218 1.54 -9.03 11.90
N VAL A 219 2.69 -8.49 12.24
CA VAL A 219 2.97 -7.06 12.08
C VAL A 219 3.98 -6.86 10.96
N ARG A 220 3.63 -6.03 9.98
CA ARG A 220 4.50 -5.74 8.85
C ARG A 220 4.76 -4.24 8.71
N PRO A 221 6.00 -3.77 8.90
CA PRO A 221 6.41 -2.43 8.48
C PRO A 221 6.29 -2.31 6.96
N THR A 222 5.39 -1.44 6.49
CA THR A 222 5.08 -1.24 5.08
C THR A 222 5.68 0.09 4.60
N CYS A 223 6.16 0.14 3.36
CA CYS A 223 6.99 1.24 2.84
C CYS A 223 8.31 1.45 3.61
N ALA A 224 8.71 0.44 4.35
CA ALA A 224 9.90 0.38 5.19
C ALA A 224 10.74 -0.87 4.87
N PRO A 225 11.19 -1.09 3.62
CA PRO A 225 11.82 -2.35 3.21
C PRO A 225 13.05 -2.74 4.02
N GLN A 226 13.68 -1.79 4.71
CA GLN A 226 14.79 -1.99 5.63
C GLN A 226 14.43 -2.94 6.78
N PHE A 227 13.14 -3.13 7.08
CA PHE A 227 12.68 -4.07 8.11
C PHE A 227 13.22 -5.49 7.87
N ARG A 228 13.41 -5.90 6.61
CA ARG A 228 13.95 -7.23 6.28
C ARG A 228 15.41 -7.38 6.68
N ARG A 229 16.21 -6.33 6.52
CA ARG A 229 17.59 -6.29 6.99
C ARG A 229 17.62 -6.28 8.52
N ILE A 230 16.89 -5.37 9.14
CA ILE A 230 16.85 -5.19 10.59
C ILE A 230 16.40 -6.49 11.27
N ALA A 231 15.36 -7.14 10.79
CA ALA A 231 14.90 -8.42 11.31
C ALA A 231 15.99 -9.49 11.23
N LYS A 232 16.68 -9.61 10.07
CA LYS A 232 17.78 -10.56 9.90
C LYS A 232 18.95 -10.28 10.84
N GLU A 233 19.33 -9.00 11.01
CA GLU A 233 20.39 -8.57 11.95
C GLU A 233 20.00 -8.83 13.42
N SER A 234 18.73 -8.79 13.75
CA SER A 234 18.19 -9.04 15.09
C SER A 234 17.82 -10.51 15.34
N GLY A 235 18.02 -11.41 14.36
CA GLY A 235 17.67 -12.83 14.50
C GLY A 235 16.17 -13.12 14.40
N ILE A 236 15.34 -12.12 14.08
CA ILE A 236 13.88 -12.25 14.02
C ILE A 236 13.47 -12.89 12.69
N ASN A 237 12.80 -14.03 12.78
CA ASN A 237 12.27 -14.75 11.64
C ASN A 237 10.75 -14.78 11.66
N ASN A 238 10.14 -14.41 10.55
CA ASN A 238 8.71 -14.53 10.35
C ASN A 238 8.46 -15.06 8.92
N SER A 239 7.84 -16.23 8.85
CA SER A 239 7.58 -16.94 7.58
C SER A 239 6.57 -16.20 6.68
N HIS A 240 5.75 -15.32 7.24
CA HIS A 240 4.78 -14.52 6.48
C HIS A 240 5.44 -13.35 5.74
N TRP A 241 6.65 -12.98 6.10
CA TRP A 241 7.34 -11.85 5.48
C TRP A 241 8.05 -12.26 4.20
N GLY A 242 7.57 -11.79 3.08
CA GLY A 242 8.27 -11.86 1.81
C GLY A 242 9.39 -10.82 1.70
N ARG A 243 9.70 -10.39 0.48
CA ARG A 243 10.64 -9.31 0.20
C ARG A 243 10.17 -7.97 0.81
N GLY A 244 11.10 -7.06 1.10
CA GLY A 244 10.81 -5.71 1.61
C GLY A 244 10.04 -4.89 0.58
N CYS A 245 10.71 -4.38 -0.47
CA CYS A 245 10.02 -3.67 -1.56
C CYS A 245 9.58 -4.66 -2.64
N ILE A 246 8.29 -4.68 -2.96
CA ILE A 246 7.68 -5.56 -3.98
C ILE A 246 7.12 -4.80 -5.19
N ALA A 247 7.36 -3.47 -5.25
CA ALA A 247 6.90 -2.61 -6.33
C ALA A 247 7.39 -3.11 -7.70
N GLY A 248 6.47 -3.32 -8.64
CA GLY A 248 6.77 -3.83 -9.98
C GLY A 248 7.23 -5.29 -10.06
N ILE A 249 7.48 -5.96 -8.92
CA ILE A 249 7.96 -7.35 -8.84
C ILE A 249 6.80 -8.31 -8.57
N HIS A 250 6.03 -8.06 -7.52
CA HIS A 250 4.85 -8.84 -7.13
C HIS A 250 3.63 -7.96 -6.88
N TYR A 251 3.78 -6.66 -7.02
CA TYR A 251 2.76 -5.67 -6.75
C TYR A 251 2.75 -4.61 -7.84
N CYS A 252 1.54 -4.20 -8.20
CA CYS A 252 1.29 -2.95 -8.92
C CYS A 252 0.01 -2.30 -8.38
N ARG A 253 -0.20 -1.08 -8.82
CA ARG A 253 -1.41 -0.33 -8.54
C ARG A 253 -2.09 0.08 -9.84
N ILE A 254 -3.41 -0.02 -9.86
CA ILE A 254 -4.26 0.54 -10.91
C ILE A 254 -4.90 1.82 -10.37
N TYR A 255 -4.84 2.89 -11.13
CA TYR A 255 -5.45 4.16 -10.81
C TYR A 255 -6.90 4.22 -11.33
N ALA A 256 -7.72 5.16 -10.81
CA ALA A 256 -9.14 5.23 -11.14
C ALA A 256 -9.43 5.47 -12.64
N ASN A 257 -8.49 6.06 -13.38
CA ASN A 257 -8.56 6.27 -14.83
C ASN A 257 -7.94 5.13 -15.67
N GLY A 258 -7.49 4.04 -15.04
CA GLY A 258 -6.90 2.89 -15.70
C GLY A 258 -5.39 2.92 -15.86
N ASP A 259 -4.70 3.93 -15.39
CA ASP A 259 -3.25 3.94 -15.37
C ASP A 259 -2.71 2.89 -14.39
N VAL A 260 -1.65 2.21 -14.78
CA VAL A 260 -0.93 1.23 -13.95
C VAL A 260 0.37 1.85 -13.47
N THR A 261 0.64 1.78 -12.17
CA THR A 261 1.88 2.26 -11.56
C THR A 261 2.54 1.16 -10.74
N PRO A 262 3.87 1.16 -10.55
CA PRO A 262 4.55 0.11 -9.80
C PRO A 262 4.23 0.13 -8.30
N CYS A 263 3.90 1.30 -7.73
CA CYS A 263 3.46 1.44 -6.35
C CYS A 263 2.67 2.75 -6.16
N PRO A 264 1.97 2.93 -5.01
CA PRO A 264 1.19 4.13 -4.73
C PRO A 264 1.99 5.45 -4.74
N TYR A 265 3.29 5.37 -4.49
CA TYR A 265 4.16 6.53 -4.26
C TYR A 265 5.13 6.81 -5.41
N ILE A 266 5.09 6.03 -6.50
CA ILE A 266 5.83 6.29 -7.73
C ILE A 266 4.85 6.83 -8.75
N PRO A 267 4.90 8.13 -9.09
CA PRO A 267 3.90 8.78 -9.93
C PRO A 267 4.15 8.58 -11.43
N VAL A 268 4.70 7.43 -11.81
CA VAL A 268 5.05 7.12 -13.19
C VAL A 268 4.09 6.07 -13.72
N SER A 269 3.40 6.37 -14.82
CA SER A 269 2.54 5.43 -15.51
C SER A 269 3.39 4.38 -16.23
N ALA A 270 3.13 3.12 -15.94
CA ALA A 270 3.69 1.98 -16.70
C ALA A 270 2.88 1.69 -17.98
N GLY A 271 1.72 2.30 -18.12
CA GLY A 271 0.75 2.17 -19.20
C GLY A 271 -0.67 2.36 -18.72
N ASN A 272 -1.62 2.48 -19.66
CA ASN A 272 -3.05 2.67 -19.36
C ASN A 272 -3.86 1.50 -19.95
N LEU A 273 -4.73 0.89 -19.15
CA LEU A 273 -5.49 -0.32 -19.48
C LEU A 273 -6.56 -0.13 -20.58
N ARG A 274 -6.85 1.12 -20.96
CA ARG A 274 -7.68 1.42 -22.13
C ARG A 274 -6.90 1.35 -23.44
N LYS A 275 -5.56 1.44 -23.37
CA LYS A 275 -4.67 1.53 -24.53
C LYS A 275 -3.80 0.31 -24.72
N THR A 276 -3.43 -0.33 -23.62
CA THR A 276 -2.44 -1.40 -23.58
C THR A 276 -2.93 -2.49 -22.63
N SER A 277 -2.82 -3.76 -23.01
CA SER A 277 -3.27 -4.85 -22.16
C SER A 277 -2.46 -4.95 -20.86
N PHE A 278 -3.09 -5.47 -19.78
CA PHE A 278 -2.38 -5.67 -18.51
C PHE A 278 -1.17 -6.60 -18.67
N SER A 279 -1.28 -7.61 -19.54
CA SER A 279 -0.17 -8.52 -19.84
C SER A 279 1.02 -7.80 -20.45
N GLU A 280 0.78 -6.91 -21.41
CA GLU A 280 1.83 -6.10 -22.04
C GLU A 280 2.48 -5.15 -21.05
N ILE A 281 1.67 -4.41 -20.27
CA ILE A 281 2.17 -3.50 -19.24
C ILE A 281 3.01 -4.27 -18.22
N TRP A 282 2.50 -5.38 -17.69
CA TRP A 282 3.17 -6.15 -16.65
C TRP A 282 4.49 -6.75 -17.11
N ASN A 283 4.53 -7.30 -18.32
CA ASN A 283 5.71 -8.02 -18.81
C ASN A 283 6.76 -7.09 -19.44
N ASN A 284 6.36 -6.05 -20.15
CA ASN A 284 7.22 -5.32 -21.08
C ASN A 284 7.43 -3.83 -20.73
N SER A 285 6.72 -3.29 -19.73
CA SER A 285 6.96 -1.91 -19.30
C SER A 285 8.39 -1.71 -18.84
N LYS A 286 9.06 -0.69 -19.39
CA LYS A 286 10.44 -0.29 -19.04
C LYS A 286 10.61 -0.11 -17.53
N ILE A 287 9.59 0.46 -16.86
CA ILE A 287 9.62 0.72 -15.41
C ILE A 287 9.60 -0.58 -14.62
N PHE A 288 8.72 -1.52 -14.97
CA PHE A 288 8.65 -2.80 -14.28
C PHE A 288 9.91 -3.64 -14.54
N THR A 289 10.44 -3.60 -15.76
CA THR A 289 11.70 -4.27 -16.10
C THR A 289 12.87 -3.72 -15.28
N ALA A 290 13.00 -2.40 -15.18
CA ALA A 290 14.03 -1.76 -14.37
C ALA A 290 13.92 -2.11 -12.86
N LEU A 291 12.69 -2.13 -12.31
CA LEU A 291 12.47 -2.49 -10.90
C LEU A 291 12.74 -3.97 -10.59
N ARG A 292 12.71 -4.85 -11.58
CA ARG A 292 13.01 -6.29 -11.47
C ARG A 292 14.48 -6.61 -11.60
N ASP A 293 15.23 -5.73 -12.25
CA ASP A 293 16.68 -5.89 -12.40
C ASP A 293 17.41 -5.38 -11.14
N MET A 294 17.76 -6.32 -10.27
CA MET A 294 18.50 -6.01 -9.03
C MET A 294 19.96 -5.63 -9.28
N ASP A 295 20.49 -5.93 -10.44
CA ASP A 295 21.89 -5.63 -10.78
C ASP A 295 22.00 -4.21 -11.35
N SER A 296 20.90 -3.61 -11.77
CA SER A 296 20.82 -2.18 -12.14
C SER A 296 20.80 -1.23 -10.93
N LEU A 297 20.62 -1.73 -9.69
CA LEU A 297 20.68 -0.90 -8.50
C LEU A 297 22.05 -0.24 -8.33
N THR A 298 22.07 1.05 -7.98
CA THR A 298 23.28 1.86 -7.83
C THR A 298 23.53 2.29 -6.39
N GLY A 299 24.67 2.91 -6.13
CA GLY A 299 25.07 3.39 -4.82
C GLY A 299 25.09 2.30 -3.75
N SER A 300 24.75 2.63 -2.51
CA SER A 300 24.74 1.68 -1.40
C SER A 300 23.75 0.53 -1.59
N CYS A 301 22.62 0.74 -2.27
CA CYS A 301 21.68 -0.35 -2.58
C CYS A 301 22.28 -1.36 -3.58
N GLY A 302 23.10 -0.89 -4.54
CA GLY A 302 23.71 -1.74 -5.59
C GLY A 302 24.71 -2.75 -5.03
N ILE A 303 25.51 -2.34 -4.06
CA ILE A 303 26.55 -3.17 -3.43
C ILE A 303 26.07 -3.89 -2.15
N CYS A 304 24.81 -3.68 -1.74
CA CYS A 304 24.28 -4.18 -0.49
C CYS A 304 24.03 -5.70 -0.53
N GLU A 305 24.52 -6.44 0.44
CA GLU A 305 24.29 -7.88 0.62
C GLU A 305 22.81 -8.22 0.90
N TYR A 306 22.04 -7.24 1.38
CA TYR A 306 20.61 -7.38 1.63
C TYR A 306 19.74 -7.00 0.41
N LYS A 307 20.31 -6.60 -0.74
CA LYS A 307 19.54 -6.08 -1.89
C LYS A 307 18.44 -7.03 -2.36
N LYS A 308 18.65 -8.35 -2.28
CA LYS A 308 17.66 -9.35 -2.70
C LYS A 308 16.45 -9.45 -1.76
N ILE A 309 16.65 -9.25 -0.46
CA ILE A 309 15.56 -9.36 0.54
C ILE A 309 14.94 -8.01 0.91
N CYS A 310 15.70 -6.91 0.85
CA CYS A 310 15.26 -5.56 1.16
C CYS A 310 14.84 -4.79 -0.10
N GLY A 311 15.77 -4.49 -0.96
CA GLY A 311 15.60 -3.75 -2.22
C GLY A 311 15.55 -2.23 -2.07
N GLY A 312 15.57 -1.66 -0.85
CA GLY A 312 15.34 -0.24 -0.58
C GLY A 312 13.93 0.23 -1.01
N CYS A 313 13.46 1.35 -0.52
CA CYS A 313 12.20 1.93 -1.00
C CYS A 313 12.43 2.62 -2.35
N ARG A 314 11.89 2.06 -3.41
CA ARG A 314 12.06 2.60 -4.76
C ARG A 314 11.36 3.94 -4.95
N ALA A 315 10.31 4.22 -4.18
CA ALA A 315 9.65 5.52 -4.19
C ALA A 315 10.51 6.62 -3.54
N ARG A 316 11.18 6.32 -2.42
CA ARG A 316 12.13 7.28 -1.82
C ARG A 316 13.41 7.42 -2.64
N ALA A 317 13.85 6.37 -3.30
CA ALA A 317 14.98 6.42 -4.22
C ALA A 317 14.66 7.25 -5.47
N TYR A 318 13.41 7.26 -5.89
CA TYR A 318 12.94 8.08 -7.01
C TYR A 318 13.05 9.56 -6.65
N ARG A 319 14.14 10.19 -7.05
CA ARG A 319 14.40 11.62 -6.87
C ARG A 319 14.01 12.42 -8.10
N GLY A 320 12.73 12.52 -8.38
CA GLY A 320 12.22 13.59 -9.24
C GLY A 320 12.11 14.83 -8.38
N SER A 321 13.12 15.69 -8.40
CA SER A 321 13.27 16.81 -7.45
C SER A 321 12.09 17.78 -7.44
N ASP A 322 11.38 17.94 -8.54
CA ASP A 322 10.34 18.95 -8.68
C ASP A 322 8.93 18.35 -8.77
N PHE A 323 8.81 17.05 -9.00
CA PHE A 323 7.52 16.40 -9.17
C PHE A 323 6.71 16.27 -7.88
N PHE A 324 7.38 16.17 -6.75
CA PHE A 324 6.69 16.21 -5.45
C PHE A 324 6.09 17.60 -5.15
N SER A 325 6.41 18.63 -5.96
CA SER A 325 5.85 19.98 -5.80
C SER A 325 4.42 20.11 -6.33
N SER A 326 4.03 19.41 -7.37
CA SER A 326 2.73 19.59 -8.05
C SER A 326 1.64 18.62 -7.55
N GLY A 327 1.92 17.55 -6.90
CA GLY A 327 0.93 16.57 -6.45
C GLY A 327 0.33 15.74 -7.59
N TRP A 328 -0.27 14.61 -7.25
CA TRP A 328 -0.94 13.69 -8.17
C TRP A 328 -2.12 14.30 -8.95
N CYS A 329 -2.51 15.54 -8.61
CA CYS A 329 -3.63 16.24 -9.24
C CYS A 329 -3.35 16.63 -10.69
N ASP A 330 -2.07 16.74 -11.07
CA ASP A 330 -1.66 17.18 -12.42
C ASP A 330 -1.44 16.00 -13.39
N GLY A 331 -1.72 14.77 -12.94
CA GLY A 331 -1.57 13.55 -13.73
C GLY A 331 -0.31 12.76 -13.43
N LEU A 332 -0.22 11.56 -14.02
CA LEU A 332 0.96 10.71 -13.90
C LEU A 332 2.01 11.11 -14.94
N ILE A 333 3.28 10.96 -14.61
CA ILE A 333 4.37 11.16 -15.55
C ILE A 333 4.34 10.05 -16.61
N PRO A 334 4.35 10.37 -17.89
CA PRO A 334 4.54 9.38 -18.95
C PRO A 334 5.89 8.67 -18.81
N PRO A 335 6.00 7.39 -19.18
CA PRO A 335 7.24 6.62 -19.01
C PRO A 335 8.42 7.17 -19.78
N ASP A 336 8.20 7.92 -20.86
CA ASP A 336 9.24 8.52 -21.70
C ASP A 336 9.77 9.85 -21.13
N GLU A 337 9.08 10.43 -20.16
CA GLU A 337 9.46 11.68 -19.48
C GLU A 337 10.15 11.43 -18.13
N VAL A 338 10.43 10.17 -17.78
CA VAL A 338 11.07 9.81 -16.51
C VAL A 338 12.54 10.22 -16.52
N THR A 339 12.85 11.28 -15.80
CA THR A 339 14.23 11.78 -15.64
C THR A 339 14.90 11.26 -14.36
N ALA A 340 14.15 10.66 -13.47
CA ALA A 340 14.61 10.23 -12.15
C ALA A 340 15.06 8.78 -12.13
N ASP A 341 16.09 8.50 -11.35
CA ASP A 341 16.68 7.17 -11.21
C ASP A 341 15.94 6.32 -10.16
N LEU A 342 15.09 5.40 -10.65
CA LEU A 342 14.43 4.40 -9.80
C LEU A 342 15.41 3.41 -9.17
N CYS A 343 16.64 3.36 -9.65
CA CYS A 343 17.65 2.39 -9.23
C CYS A 343 18.62 2.95 -8.18
N SER A 344 18.53 4.23 -7.83
CA SER A 344 19.40 4.87 -6.84
C SER A 344 19.21 4.31 -5.42
N SER A 345 20.10 4.68 -4.50
CA SER A 345 20.00 4.29 -3.08
C SER A 345 18.77 4.89 -2.42
N ASP A 346 18.14 4.13 -1.51
CA ASP A 346 17.13 4.67 -0.60
C ASP A 346 17.81 5.65 0.38
N PRO A 347 17.46 6.95 0.36
CA PRO A 347 18.13 7.97 1.18
C PRO A 347 17.86 7.82 2.68
N TRP A 348 16.87 7.00 3.06
CA TRP A 348 16.51 6.75 4.45
C TRP A 348 17.14 5.47 5.02
N CYS A 349 18.10 4.88 4.31
CA CYS A 349 18.83 3.71 4.77
C CYS A 349 20.16 4.13 5.39
N LEU A 350 20.33 3.85 6.68
CA LEU A 350 21.57 4.14 7.41
C LEU A 350 22.64 3.05 7.23
N TYR A 351 22.28 1.93 6.64
CA TYR A 351 23.20 0.81 6.48
C TYR A 351 24.32 1.13 5.48
N LYS A 352 25.56 0.87 5.89
CA LYS A 352 26.76 1.04 5.08
C LYS A 352 27.28 -0.32 4.67
N PRO A 353 27.05 -0.79 3.43
CA PRO A 353 27.53 -2.08 2.96
C PRO A 353 29.06 -2.16 3.00
N GLY A 354 29.60 -3.34 3.33
CA GLY A 354 31.05 -3.59 3.34
C GLY A 354 31.81 -3.03 4.56
N VAL A 355 31.15 -2.37 5.48
CA VAL A 355 31.74 -2.01 6.78
C VAL A 355 31.37 -3.11 7.77
N MET A 356 32.35 -4.00 8.09
CA MET A 356 32.16 -4.95 9.18
C MET A 356 31.90 -4.18 10.47
N LYS A 357 30.83 -4.54 11.17
CA LYS A 357 30.54 -4.04 12.53
C LYS A 357 31.40 -4.71 13.54
#